data_f553837e797e4ef5998567caa2b4fb51
#
_entry.id   f553837e797e4ef5998567caa2b4fb51
#
_cell.length_a   1.000
_cell.length_b   1.000
_cell.length_c   1.000
_cell.angle_alpha   90.00
_cell.angle_beta   90.00
_cell.angle_gamma   90.00
#
_symmetry.space_group_name_H-M   'P 1'
#
loop_
_entity.id
_entity.type
_entity.pdbx_description
1 polymer ?
#
loop_
_entity_poly.entity_id
_entity_poly.type
_entity_poly.pdbx_seq_one_letter_code
_entity_poly.pdbx_strand_id
1 'polypeptide(L)'
;MINNKNVYVPDSFIEIICDKKKIMINMSEILYIERISRKIRIVTKNENYECYDTLKSMQERLPKNFVRCHTGYIANMDYVTSIHSRYLVLKDGTNISIGRTFKGEVAR
;
A
#
# COMPACT_ATOMS: atom_id res chain seq x y z
N MET A 1 22.96 10.15 20.55
CA MET A 1 22.56 10.23 20.10
C MET A 1 22.09 9.88 19.85
N ILE A 2 22.10 9.90 19.66
CA ILE A 2 21.68 9.72 19.09
C ILE A 2 21.21 9.29 18.73
N ASN A 3 21.32 9.25 18.64
CA ASN A 3 20.85 8.91 18.01
C ASN A 3 20.20 8.42 17.70
N ASN A 4 20.23 8.36 17.90
CA ASN A 4 19.62 8.06 17.38
C ASN A 4 19.10 7.93 16.82
N LYS A 5 19.30 8.09 16.55
CA LYS A 5 18.89 8.37 15.80
C LYS A 5 18.67 7.92 14.85
N ASN A 6 18.99 7.77 14.54
CA ASN A 6 18.84 7.45 13.74
C ASN A 6 18.33 6.60 13.46
N VAL A 7 18.60 6.42 13.66
CA VAL A 7 18.15 5.37 13.63
C VAL A 7 16.83 5.02 13.38
N TYR A 8 16.51 5.26 13.24
CA TYR A 8 15.37 4.95 13.16
C TYR A 8 14.51 5.01 12.16
N VAL A 9 14.40 5.06 11.86
CA VAL A 9 13.82 4.43 10.74
C VAL A 9 12.46 3.81 10.96
N PRO A 10 11.92 3.85 12.12
CA PRO A 10 10.58 3.30 12.36
C PRO A 10 9.51 3.84 11.45
N ASP A 11 9.66 5.08 10.96
CA ASP A 11 8.65 5.70 10.12
C ASP A 11 8.64 5.15 8.70
N SER A 12 9.68 4.43 8.32
CA SER A 12 9.79 3.86 6.97
C SER A 12 9.23 2.45 6.88
N PHE A 13 8.97 1.82 8.01
CA PHE A 13 8.54 0.43 8.05
C PHE A 13 7.14 0.30 8.64
N ILE A 14 6.41 -0.68 8.17
CA ILE A 14 5.13 -1.05 8.76
C ILE A 14 5.23 -2.49 9.26
N GLU A 15 4.70 -2.72 10.45
CA GLU A 15 4.67 -4.06 11.02
C GLU A 15 3.36 -4.73 10.67
N ILE A 16 3.42 -5.95 10.16
CA ILE A 16 2.23 -6.74 9.88
C ILE A 16 2.40 -8.11 10.54
N ILE A 17 1.28 -8.79 10.74
CA ILE A 17 1.29 -10.13 11.30
C ILE A 17 0.76 -11.09 10.25
N CYS A 18 1.62 -11.98 9.77
CA CYS A 18 1.27 -13.00 8.79
C CYS A 18 1.64 -14.35 9.37
N ASP A 19 0.67 -15.27 9.41
CA ASP A 19 0.88 -16.61 9.96
C ASP A 19 1.50 -16.55 11.35
N LYS A 20 0.97 -15.68 12.20
CA LYS A 20 1.41 -15.51 13.59
C LYS A 20 2.83 -14.98 13.73
N LYS A 21 3.43 -14.51 12.65
CA LYS A 21 4.77 -13.93 12.66
C LYS A 21 4.69 -12.44 12.42
N LYS A 22 5.51 -11.70 13.13
CA LYS A 22 5.67 -10.28 12.89
C LYS A 22 6.63 -10.07 11.73
N ILE A 23 6.19 -9.29 10.75
CA ILE A 23 6.99 -9.00 9.57
C ILE A 23 7.06 -7.49 9.43
N MET A 24 8.29 -6.98 9.25
CA MET A 24 8.52 -5.56 9.02
C MET A 24 8.71 -5.34 7.53
N ILE A 25 7.89 -4.49 6.94
CA ILE A 25 7.96 -4.20 5.51
C ILE A 25 8.34 -2.74 5.33
N ASN A 26 9.35 -2.50 4.50
CA ASN A 26 9.72 -1.16 4.11
C ASN A 26 8.61 -0.60 3.22
N MET A 27 7.93 0.44 3.69
CA MET A 27 6.79 0.99 2.98
C MET A 27 7.14 1.52 1.60
N SER A 28 8.39 1.97 1.41
CA SER A 28 8.82 2.46 0.11
C SER A 28 8.90 1.35 -0.95
N GLU A 29 8.86 0.10 -0.53
CA GLU A 29 8.88 -1.03 -1.46
C GLU A 29 7.49 -1.56 -1.80
N ILE A 30 6.46 -1.05 -1.15
CA ILE A 30 5.09 -1.50 -1.40
C ILE A 30 4.54 -0.78 -2.63
N LEU A 31 4.11 -1.55 -3.63
CA LEU A 31 3.51 -1.01 -4.84
C LEU A 31 2.02 -0.74 -4.63
N TYR A 32 1.33 -1.73 -4.11
CA TYR A 32 -0.10 -1.60 -3.82
C TYR A 32 -0.53 -2.70 -2.88
N ILE A 33 -1.74 -2.56 -2.36
CA ILE A 33 -2.36 -3.55 -1.48
C ILE A 33 -3.73 -3.85 -2.04
N GLU A 34 -4.08 -5.14 -2.12
CA GLU A 34 -5.37 -5.54 -2.63
C GLU A 34 -6.08 -6.45 -1.64
N ARG A 35 -7.40 -6.39 -1.68
CA ARG A 35 -8.20 -7.30 -0.88
C ARG A 35 -8.41 -8.60 -1.65
N ILE A 36 -8.16 -9.72 -0.98
CA ILE A 36 -8.38 -11.03 -1.56
C ILE A 36 -9.25 -11.80 -0.60
N SER A 37 -10.56 -11.81 -0.85
CA SER A 37 -11.52 -12.45 0.02
C SER A 37 -11.43 -11.85 1.43
N ARG A 38 -11.04 -12.60 2.43
CA ARG A 38 -10.94 -12.15 3.81
C ARG A 38 -9.55 -11.66 4.19
N LYS A 39 -8.64 -11.68 3.24
CA LYS A 39 -7.25 -11.31 3.46
C LYS A 39 -6.92 -10.08 2.65
N ILE A 40 -5.76 -9.51 2.95
CA ILE A 40 -5.14 -8.53 2.08
C ILE A 40 -3.86 -9.14 1.54
N ARG A 41 -3.48 -8.71 0.35
CA ARG A 41 -2.18 -9.02 -0.24
C ARG A 41 -1.40 -7.73 -0.38
N ILE A 42 -0.23 -7.68 0.26
CA ILE A 42 0.67 -6.54 0.14
C ILE A 42 1.68 -6.90 -0.93
N VAL A 43 1.66 -6.16 -2.03
CA VAL A 43 2.53 -6.43 -3.18
C VAL A 43 3.72 -5.49 -3.12
N THR A 44 4.90 -6.06 -3.00
CA THR A 44 6.14 -5.28 -2.96
C THR A 44 6.98 -5.56 -4.18
N LYS A 45 8.08 -4.84 -4.31
CA LYS A 45 9.01 -5.01 -5.41
C LYS A 45 9.58 -6.43 -5.50
N ASN A 46 9.73 -7.07 -4.36
CA ASN A 46 10.43 -8.35 -4.27
C ASN A 46 9.52 -9.53 -4.01
N GLU A 47 8.53 -9.36 -3.15
CA GLU A 47 7.66 -10.47 -2.78
C GLU A 47 6.32 -9.95 -2.31
N ASN A 48 5.37 -10.86 -2.17
CA ASN A 48 4.03 -10.54 -1.71
C ASN A 48 3.79 -11.15 -0.34
N TYR A 49 2.95 -10.50 0.43
CA TYR A 49 2.57 -10.97 1.77
C TYR A 49 1.06 -11.03 1.84
N GLU A 50 0.52 -12.14 2.30
CA GLU A 50 -0.92 -12.27 2.53
C GLU A 50 -1.16 -12.42 4.02
N CYS A 51 -2.09 -11.63 4.54
CA CYS A 51 -2.41 -11.71 5.95
C CYS A 51 -3.87 -11.33 6.19
N TYR A 52 -4.39 -11.75 7.33
CA TYR A 52 -5.75 -11.41 7.71
C TYR A 52 -5.77 -9.98 8.25
N ASP A 53 -6.30 -9.08 7.45
CA ASP A 53 -6.43 -7.68 7.81
C ASP A 53 -7.40 -7.05 6.82
N THR A 54 -7.68 -5.77 7.00
CA THR A 54 -8.58 -5.02 6.12
C THR A 54 -7.84 -3.86 5.49
N LEU A 55 -8.33 -3.42 4.32
CA LEU A 55 -7.77 -2.24 3.68
C LEU A 55 -7.99 -0.99 4.53
N LYS A 56 -9.12 -0.93 5.22
CA LYS A 56 -9.39 0.22 6.10
C LYS A 56 -8.35 0.31 7.22
N SER A 57 -8.04 -0.81 7.85
CA SER A 57 -7.05 -0.85 8.91
C SER A 57 -5.68 -0.44 8.39
N MET A 58 -5.31 -0.96 7.22
CA MET A 58 -4.03 -0.59 6.60
C MET A 58 -3.97 0.88 6.26
N GLN A 59 -5.06 1.43 5.72
CA GLN A 59 -5.10 2.83 5.33
C GLN A 59 -4.87 3.76 6.51
N GLU A 60 -5.37 3.40 7.68
CA GLU A 60 -5.20 4.19 8.89
C GLU A 60 -3.75 4.22 9.37
N ARG A 61 -2.95 3.25 8.96
CA ARG A 61 -1.57 3.11 9.39
C ARG A 61 -0.56 3.59 8.36
N LEU A 62 -0.98 3.74 7.10
CA LEU A 62 -0.08 4.08 6.00
C LEU A 62 -0.01 5.60 5.80
N PRO A 63 1.12 6.11 5.29
CA PRO A 63 1.24 7.53 4.99
C PRO A 63 0.35 7.95 3.82
N LYS A 64 0.27 9.26 3.60
CA LYS A 64 -0.69 9.86 2.67
C LYS A 64 -0.46 9.51 1.21
N ASN A 65 0.74 9.09 0.85
CA ASN A 65 1.00 8.68 -0.52
C ASN A 65 0.35 7.34 -0.87
N PHE A 66 -0.19 6.65 0.12
CA PHE A 66 -0.99 5.45 -0.11
C PHE A 66 -2.45 5.87 -0.19
N VAL A 67 -3.05 5.72 -1.36
CA VAL A 67 -4.38 6.24 -1.64
C VAL A 67 -5.35 5.10 -1.93
N ARG A 68 -6.50 5.13 -1.25
CA ARG A 68 -7.58 4.19 -1.54
C ARG A 68 -8.17 4.57 -2.89
N CYS A 69 -7.98 3.73 -3.89
CA CYS A 69 -8.44 4.02 -5.24
C CYS A 69 -9.61 3.15 -5.69
N HIS A 70 -9.96 2.17 -4.88
CA HIS A 70 -11.03 1.24 -5.19
C HIS A 70 -11.43 0.55 -3.90
N THR A 71 -12.61 -0.06 -3.85
CA THR A 71 -13.00 -0.81 -2.65
C THR A 71 -12.02 -1.94 -2.35
N GLY A 72 -11.35 -2.45 -3.37
CA GLY A 72 -10.41 -3.55 -3.22
C GLY A 72 -8.94 -3.20 -3.33
N TYR A 73 -8.59 -1.91 -3.44
CA TYR A 73 -7.19 -1.52 -3.67
C TYR A 73 -6.76 -0.26 -2.95
N ILE A 74 -5.52 -0.28 -2.48
CA ILE A 74 -4.78 0.90 -2.04
C ILE A 74 -3.52 0.97 -2.90
N ALA A 75 -3.28 2.09 -3.56
CA ALA A 75 -2.11 2.25 -4.42
C ALA A 75 -1.07 3.16 -3.77
N ASN A 76 0.20 2.82 -3.92
CA ASN A 76 1.28 3.72 -3.55
C ASN A 76 1.50 4.68 -4.72
N MET A 77 1.12 5.94 -4.51
CA MET A 77 1.17 6.94 -5.57
C MET A 77 2.59 7.23 -6.06
N ASP A 78 3.60 6.91 -5.25
CA ASP A 78 4.99 7.08 -5.66
C ASP A 78 5.36 6.18 -6.85
N TYR A 79 4.60 5.12 -7.08
CA TYR A 79 4.83 4.21 -8.19
C TYR A 79 3.88 4.43 -9.36
N VAL A 80 2.98 5.39 -9.26
CA VAL A 80 2.01 5.65 -10.32
C VAL A 80 2.67 6.46 -11.43
N THR A 81 2.59 5.95 -12.66
CA THR A 81 3.15 6.64 -13.84
C THR A 81 2.08 7.38 -14.63
N SER A 82 0.83 6.91 -14.59
CA SER A 82 -0.26 7.62 -15.26
C SER A 82 -1.58 7.32 -14.58
N ILE A 83 -2.47 8.29 -14.65
CA ILE A 83 -3.81 8.20 -14.08
C ILE A 83 -4.81 8.43 -15.21
N HIS A 84 -5.71 7.47 -15.40
CA HIS A 84 -6.76 7.54 -16.41
C HIS A 84 -8.11 7.64 -15.72
N SER A 85 -9.18 7.73 -16.48
CA SER A 85 -10.51 7.95 -15.89
C SER A 85 -10.99 6.77 -15.05
N ARG A 86 -10.57 5.53 -15.39
CA ARG A 86 -11.06 4.32 -14.71
C ARG A 86 -9.96 3.46 -14.14
N TYR A 87 -8.71 3.80 -14.34
CA TYR A 87 -7.60 3.02 -13.83
C TYR A 87 -6.36 3.88 -13.75
N LEU A 88 -5.41 3.40 -12.99
CA LEU A 88 -4.08 3.99 -12.94
C LEU A 88 -3.05 2.93 -13.27
N VAL A 89 -1.88 3.36 -13.71
CA VAL A 89 -0.81 2.46 -14.13
C VAL A 89 0.40 2.67 -13.24
N LEU A 90 0.96 1.58 -12.77
CA LEU A 90 2.18 1.62 -11.95
C LEU A 90 3.41 1.44 -12.83
N LYS A 91 4.58 1.73 -12.26
CA LYS A 91 5.85 1.64 -12.99
C LYS A 91 6.14 0.27 -13.58
N ASP A 92 5.65 -0.79 -12.93
CA ASP A 92 5.83 -2.15 -13.43
C ASP A 92 4.79 -2.56 -14.48
N GLY A 93 3.91 -1.64 -14.85
CA GLY A 93 2.88 -1.92 -15.84
C GLY A 93 1.55 -2.40 -15.26
N THR A 94 1.47 -2.58 -13.96
CA THR A 94 0.23 -3.03 -13.33
C THR A 94 -0.85 -1.97 -13.47
N ASN A 95 -2.04 -2.39 -13.90
CA ASN A 95 -3.21 -1.53 -13.96
C ASN A 95 -4.07 -1.77 -12.73
N ILE A 96 -4.46 -0.69 -12.06
CA ILE A 96 -5.32 -0.78 -10.89
C ILE A 96 -6.59 0.03 -11.17
N SER A 97 -7.74 -0.60 -10.99
CA SER A 97 -9.02 0.05 -11.23
C SER A 97 -9.26 1.18 -10.23
N ILE A 98 -9.89 2.24 -10.71
CA ILE A 98 -10.33 3.34 -9.87
C ILE A 98 -11.84 3.21 -9.71
N GLY A 99 -12.30 3.03 -8.47
CA GLY A 99 -13.72 2.96 -8.19
C GLY A 99 -14.35 4.34 -8.33
N ARG A 100 -15.63 4.33 -8.74
CA ARG A 100 -16.34 5.58 -9.01
C ARG A 100 -16.32 6.55 -7.84
N THR A 101 -16.49 6.04 -6.63
CA THR A 101 -16.53 6.89 -5.44
C THR A 101 -15.14 7.31 -4.95
N PHE A 102 -14.09 6.78 -5.56
CA PHE A 102 -12.72 7.06 -5.16
C PHE A 102 -11.98 8.01 -6.09
N LYS A 103 -12.64 8.51 -7.12
CA LYS A 103 -11.98 9.38 -8.10
C LYS A 103 -11.43 10.65 -7.46
N GLY A 104 -12.13 11.21 -6.50
CA GLY A 104 -11.69 12.40 -5.81
C GLY A 104 -10.40 12.19 -5.02
N GLU A 105 -10.24 11.00 -4.46
CA GLU A 105 -9.03 10.67 -3.71
C GLU A 105 -7.82 10.55 -4.62
N VAL A 106 -8.02 9.98 -5.80
CA VAL A 106 -6.92 9.76 -6.75
C VAL A 106 -6.52 11.05 -7.46
N ALA A 107 -7.47 11.92 -7.71
CA ALA A 107 -7.25 13.13 -8.53
C ALA A 107 -6.44 14.21 -7.81
N ARG A 108 -6.14 14.03 -6.56
CA ARG A 108 -5.39 15.05 -5.81
C ARG A 108 -3.88 15.00 -6.06
#